data_4d8bd58f175c57465c73519e5e7db49f
#
_entry.id   4d8bd58f175c57465c73519e5e7db49f
#
_cell.length_a   1.000
_cell.length_b   1.000
_cell.length_c   1.000
_cell.angle_alpha   90.00
_cell.angle_beta   90.00
_cell.angle_gamma   90.00
#
_symmetry.space_group_name_H-M   'P 1'
#
loop_
_entity.id
_entity.type
_entity.pdbx_description
1 polymer ?
#
loop_
_entity_poly.entity_id
_entity_poly.type
_entity_poly.pdbx_seq_one_letter_code
_entity_poly.pdbx_strand_id
1 'polypeptide(L)'
;MRVSIICAVVLAAVPLVASAQNQNAGRNLAASCAMCHGTDGRGATGYQPLAGMAKDELVRKLDGFRSGATPATVMHQISKGYTDQEIQLIAGYFSAQKK
;
A
#
# COMPACT_ATOMS: atom_id res chain seq x y z
N MET A 1 -18.76 -48.56 -30.40
CA MET A 1 -18.82 -47.61 -29.31
C MET A 1 -17.51 -46.79 -29.29
N ARG A 2 -17.62 -45.56 -29.69
CA ARG A 2 -16.46 -44.65 -29.65
C ARG A 2 -16.63 -43.73 -28.44
N VAL A 3 -15.80 -43.91 -27.48
CA VAL A 3 -15.73 -43.03 -26.29
C VAL A 3 -14.90 -41.81 -26.69
N SER A 4 -15.51 -40.67 -26.93
CA SER A 4 -14.81 -39.42 -27.13
C SER A 4 -14.33 -38.88 -25.77
N ILE A 5 -13.04 -38.95 -25.55
CA ILE A 5 -12.39 -38.31 -24.38
C ILE A 5 -12.30 -36.83 -24.71
N ILE A 6 -13.16 -36.04 -24.08
CA ILE A 6 -13.06 -34.59 -24.09
C ILE A 6 -12.00 -34.21 -23.09
N CYS A 7 -10.82 -33.85 -23.60
CA CYS A 7 -9.78 -33.24 -22.77
C CYS A 7 -10.27 -31.87 -22.30
N ALA A 8 -10.65 -31.77 -21.04
CA ALA A 8 -10.88 -30.50 -20.39
C ALA A 8 -9.53 -29.80 -20.19
N VAL A 9 -9.27 -28.80 -21.01
CA VAL A 9 -8.15 -27.89 -20.82
C VAL A 9 -8.53 -26.97 -19.65
N VAL A 10 -7.99 -27.30 -18.47
CA VAL A 10 -8.08 -26.40 -17.33
C VAL A 10 -7.02 -25.30 -17.56
N LEU A 11 -7.47 -24.14 -18.05
CA LEU A 11 -6.63 -22.97 -18.11
C LEU A 11 -6.42 -22.45 -16.68
N ALA A 12 -5.23 -22.71 -16.14
CA ALA A 12 -4.79 -22.07 -14.92
C ALA A 12 -4.37 -20.61 -15.25
N ALA A 13 -5.35 -19.71 -15.23
CA ALA A 13 -5.10 -18.29 -15.42
C ALA A 13 -5.44 -17.54 -14.13
N VAL A 14 -4.50 -17.40 -13.19
CA VAL A 14 -4.74 -16.46 -12.09
C VAL A 14 -3.48 -16.02 -11.32
N PRO A 15 -2.47 -15.34 -11.85
CA PRO A 15 -1.67 -14.47 -10.99
C PRO A 15 -1.82 -12.97 -11.22
N LEU A 16 -2.37 -12.54 -12.36
CA LEU A 16 -2.43 -11.11 -12.70
C LEU A 16 -3.48 -10.31 -11.90
N VAL A 17 -4.56 -10.95 -11.51
CA VAL A 17 -5.67 -10.27 -10.81
C VAL A 17 -5.29 -9.92 -9.36
N ALA A 18 -4.53 -10.76 -8.68
CA ALA A 18 -4.12 -10.53 -7.29
C ALA A 18 -3.19 -9.32 -7.14
N SER A 19 -2.27 -9.11 -8.09
CA SER A 19 -1.36 -7.96 -8.09
C SER A 19 -2.11 -6.63 -8.31
N ALA A 20 -3.08 -6.61 -9.21
CA ALA A 20 -3.91 -5.44 -9.46
C ALA A 20 -4.78 -5.09 -8.26
N GLN A 21 -5.33 -6.07 -7.56
CA GLN A 21 -6.12 -5.87 -6.33
C GLN A 21 -5.26 -5.29 -5.22
N ASN A 22 -4.03 -5.76 -5.03
CA ASN A 22 -3.11 -5.24 -4.03
C ASN A 22 -2.70 -3.79 -4.32
N GLN A 23 -2.45 -3.44 -5.56
CA GLN A 23 -2.14 -2.06 -5.96
C GLN A 23 -3.32 -1.12 -5.70
N ASN A 24 -4.53 -1.55 -6.02
CA ASN A 24 -5.73 -0.76 -5.76
C ASN A 24 -6.00 -0.62 -4.26
N ALA A 25 -5.81 -1.68 -3.48
CA ALA A 25 -5.97 -1.64 -2.03
C ALA A 25 -4.98 -0.65 -1.40
N GLY A 26 -3.72 -0.68 -1.78
CA GLY A 26 -2.71 0.27 -1.31
C GLY A 26 -3.05 1.70 -1.67
N ARG A 27 -3.45 1.96 -2.90
CA ARG A 27 -3.88 3.28 -3.37
C ARG A 27 -5.08 3.80 -2.59
N ASN A 28 -6.07 2.96 -2.37
CA ASN A 28 -7.29 3.34 -1.66
C ASN A 28 -7.00 3.67 -0.19
N LEU A 29 -6.18 2.86 0.47
CA LEU A 29 -5.74 3.12 1.83
C LEU A 29 -4.89 4.40 1.92
N ALA A 30 -4.02 4.63 0.96
CA ALA A 30 -3.13 5.78 0.92
C ALA A 30 -3.84 7.09 0.56
N ALA A 31 -5.06 7.03 0.03
CA ALA A 31 -5.80 8.21 -0.40
C ALA A 31 -6.02 9.24 0.72
N SER A 32 -6.25 8.79 1.95
CA SER A 32 -6.40 9.68 3.10
C SER A 32 -5.12 10.43 3.45
N CYS A 33 -3.96 9.86 3.16
CA CYS A 33 -2.66 10.48 3.41
C CYS A 33 -2.43 11.70 2.50
N ALA A 34 -3.00 11.69 1.31
CA ALA A 34 -2.88 12.77 0.33
C ALA A 34 -3.44 14.11 0.80
N MET A 35 -4.39 14.09 1.73
CA MET A 35 -4.97 15.31 2.29
C MET A 35 -3.90 16.22 2.92
N CYS A 36 -2.88 15.63 3.52
CA CYS A 36 -1.78 16.35 4.15
C CYS A 36 -0.48 16.22 3.34
N HIS A 37 -0.15 15.02 2.86
CA HIS A 37 1.13 14.74 2.21
C HIS A 37 1.15 15.01 0.69
N GLY A 38 0.06 15.50 0.14
CA GLY A 38 -0.05 15.83 -1.28
C GLY A 38 -0.46 14.66 -2.15
N THR A 39 -0.83 14.94 -3.37
CA THR A 39 -1.25 13.93 -4.36
C THR A 39 -0.14 12.89 -4.56
N ASP A 40 -0.49 11.61 -4.44
CA ASP A 40 0.43 10.48 -4.50
C ASP A 40 1.62 10.61 -3.52
N GLY A 41 1.46 11.39 -2.46
CA GLY A 41 2.48 11.60 -1.45
C GLY A 41 3.64 12.50 -1.90
N ARG A 42 3.46 13.34 -2.92
CA ARG A 42 4.54 14.20 -3.43
C ARG A 42 4.91 15.36 -2.54
N GLY A 43 4.20 15.53 -1.45
CA GLY A 43 4.45 16.57 -0.48
C GLY A 43 3.51 17.77 -0.64
N ALA A 44 3.41 18.53 0.42
CA ALA A 44 2.70 19.80 0.48
C ALA A 44 3.43 20.68 1.48
N THR A 45 3.12 21.98 1.50
CA THR A 45 3.77 22.92 2.41
C THR A 45 3.64 22.49 3.86
N GLY A 46 4.76 22.25 4.52
CA GLY A 46 4.81 21.80 5.91
C GLY A 46 4.64 20.30 6.13
N TYR A 47 4.51 19.50 5.06
CA TYR A 47 4.34 18.06 5.14
C TYR A 47 5.40 17.33 4.32
N GLN A 48 5.95 16.28 4.91
CA GLN A 48 7.02 15.51 4.28
C GLN A 48 6.50 14.75 3.06
N PRO A 49 7.25 14.74 1.93
CA PRO A 49 6.96 13.86 0.80
C PRO A 49 7.13 12.39 1.18
N LEU A 50 6.23 11.56 0.69
CA LEU A 50 6.25 10.10 0.89
C LEU A 50 6.60 9.37 -0.41
N ALA A 51 6.33 9.99 -1.56
CA ALA A 51 6.55 9.40 -2.88
C ALA A 51 8.01 9.02 -3.09
N GLY A 52 8.24 7.78 -3.51
CA GLY A 52 9.57 7.28 -3.80
C GLY A 52 10.44 6.99 -2.58
N MET A 53 9.90 7.14 -1.38
CA MET A 53 10.58 6.71 -0.16
C MET A 53 10.67 5.17 -0.12
N ALA A 54 11.77 4.62 0.37
CA ALA A 54 11.93 3.17 0.47
C ALA A 54 10.81 2.56 1.31
N LYS A 55 10.25 1.45 0.86
CA LYS A 55 9.14 0.77 1.54
C LYS A 55 9.46 0.47 3.00
N ASP A 56 10.63 -0.07 3.28
CA ASP A 56 11.05 -0.42 4.64
C ASP A 56 11.13 0.82 5.54
N GLU A 57 11.56 1.93 4.99
CA GLU A 57 11.62 3.21 5.73
C GLU A 57 10.21 3.71 6.06
N LEU A 58 9.27 3.65 5.11
CA LEU A 58 7.87 4.01 5.35
C LEU A 58 7.24 3.14 6.43
N VAL A 59 7.46 1.82 6.37
CA VAL A 59 6.96 0.88 7.39
C VAL A 59 7.52 1.23 8.77
N ARG A 60 8.82 1.46 8.87
CA ARG A 60 9.45 1.83 10.15
C ARG A 60 8.90 3.12 10.72
N LYS A 61 8.69 4.13 9.89
CA LYS A 61 8.12 5.41 10.31
C LYS A 61 6.70 5.25 10.83
N LEU A 62 5.85 4.54 10.10
CA LEU A 62 4.47 4.28 10.51
C LEU A 62 4.40 3.43 11.78
N ASP A 63 5.25 2.42 11.91
CA ASP A 63 5.35 1.62 13.13
C ASP A 63 5.85 2.44 14.31
N GLY A 64 6.80 3.33 14.09
CA GLY A 64 7.30 4.24 15.11
C GLY A 64 6.21 5.19 15.63
N PHE A 65 5.39 5.71 14.75
CA PHE A 65 4.23 6.53 15.16
C PHE A 65 3.17 5.69 15.86
N ARG A 66 2.87 4.51 15.34
CA ARG A 66 1.85 3.62 15.92
C ARG A 66 2.22 3.13 17.31
N SER A 67 3.48 2.82 17.55
CA SER A 67 3.97 2.37 18.85
C SER A 67 4.17 3.52 19.87
N GLY A 68 4.21 4.75 19.38
CA GLY A 68 4.54 5.92 20.20
C GLY A 68 6.04 6.17 20.37
N ALA A 69 6.91 5.37 19.74
CA ALA A 69 8.36 5.55 19.83
C ALA A 69 8.85 6.82 19.11
N THR A 70 8.14 7.24 18.06
CA THR A 70 8.47 8.44 17.29
C THR A 70 7.52 9.58 17.69
N PRO A 71 8.04 10.75 18.12
CA PRO A 71 7.21 11.90 18.42
C PRO A 71 6.44 12.40 17.21
N ALA A 72 5.18 12.74 17.40
CA ALA A 72 4.31 13.28 16.35
C ALA A 72 3.16 14.08 16.99
N THR A 73 2.52 14.93 16.18
CA THR A 73 1.31 15.65 16.59
C THR A 73 0.04 14.87 16.25
N VAL A 74 -0.07 14.35 15.03
CA VAL A 74 -1.25 13.61 14.56
C VAL A 74 -0.93 12.22 14.02
N MET A 75 0.29 12.00 13.50
CA MET A 75 0.62 10.72 12.84
C MET A 75 0.52 9.51 13.78
N HIS A 76 0.76 9.68 15.08
CA HIS A 76 0.59 8.60 16.05
C HIS A 76 -0.88 8.15 16.14
N GLN A 77 -1.85 9.05 16.02
CA GLN A 77 -3.27 8.69 16.00
C GLN A 77 -3.70 8.08 14.67
N ILE A 78 -3.25 8.66 13.57
CA ILE A 78 -3.57 8.17 12.22
C ILE A 78 -3.03 6.75 12.02
N SER A 79 -1.77 6.52 12.41
CA SER A 79 -1.10 5.23 12.24
C SER A 79 -1.74 4.10 13.03
N LYS A 80 -2.34 4.40 14.19
CA LYS A 80 -3.04 3.41 15.00
C LYS A 80 -4.29 2.84 14.33
N GLY A 81 -4.84 3.52 13.35
CA GLY A 81 -6.02 3.09 12.60
C GLY A 81 -5.74 1.97 11.57
N TYR A 82 -4.49 1.61 11.36
CA TYR A 82 -4.09 0.63 10.35
C TYR A 82 -3.51 -0.64 10.95
N THR A 83 -3.80 -1.76 10.29
CA THR A 83 -3.18 -3.05 10.60
C THR A 83 -1.76 -3.12 10.01
N ASP A 84 -0.97 -4.12 10.45
CA ASP A 84 0.36 -4.37 9.88
C ASP A 84 0.30 -4.60 8.37
N GLN A 85 -0.69 -5.35 7.90
CA GLN A 85 -0.89 -5.62 6.48
C GLN A 85 -1.24 -4.35 5.71
N GLU A 86 -2.11 -3.51 6.25
CA GLU A 86 -2.49 -2.24 5.63
C GLU A 86 -1.31 -1.28 5.55
N ILE A 87 -0.47 -1.22 6.57
CA ILE A 87 0.78 -0.44 6.56
C ILE A 87 1.71 -0.92 5.44
N GLN A 88 1.85 -2.23 5.23
CA GLN A 88 2.64 -2.77 4.13
C GLN A 88 2.09 -2.33 2.76
N LEU A 89 0.77 -2.34 2.60
CA LEU A 89 0.11 -1.91 1.36
C LEU A 89 0.29 -0.41 1.10
N ILE A 90 0.13 0.42 2.11
CA ILE A 90 0.34 1.87 2.04
C ILE A 90 1.79 2.18 1.68
N ALA A 91 2.74 1.57 2.37
CA ALA A 91 4.16 1.76 2.12
C ALA A 91 4.56 1.32 0.71
N GLY A 92 4.03 0.20 0.24
CA GLY A 92 4.26 -0.28 -1.12
C GLY A 92 3.72 0.68 -2.19
N TYR A 93 2.57 1.28 -1.94
CA TYR A 93 2.01 2.28 -2.85
C TYR A 93 2.90 3.52 -2.98
N PHE A 94 3.25 4.14 -1.87
CA PHE A 94 4.08 5.35 -1.90
C PHE A 94 5.49 5.11 -2.40
N SER A 95 6.11 3.98 -2.05
CA SER A 95 7.45 3.66 -2.54
C SER A 95 7.52 3.53 -4.06
N ALA A 96 6.43 3.14 -4.70
CA ALA A 96 6.32 3.00 -6.15
C ALA A 96 6.03 4.32 -6.87
N GLN A 97 5.70 5.39 -6.15
CA GLN A 97 5.40 6.68 -6.76
C GLN A 97 6.69 7.43 -7.14
N LYS A 98 6.62 8.19 -8.22
CA LYS A 98 7.71 9.09 -8.61
C LYS A 98 7.73 10.31 -7.70
N LYS A 99 8.93 10.71 -7.31
CA LYS A 99 9.16 11.94 -6.55
C LYS A 99 8.73 13.19 -7.31
#